data_b5fe2fe32d40d54049b7a8e2bc832aaa
#
_entry.id   b5fe2fe32d40d54049b7a8e2bc832aaa
#
_cell.length_a   1.000
_cell.length_b   1.000
_cell.length_c   1.000
_cell.angle_alpha   90.00
_cell.angle_beta   90.00
_cell.angle_gamma   90.00
#
_symmetry.space_group_name_H-M   'P 1'
#
loop_
_entity.id
_entity.type
_entity.pdbx_description
1 polymer ?
#
loop_
_entity_poly.entity_id
_entity_poly.type
_entity_poly.pdbx_seq_one_letter_code
_entity_poly.pdbx_strand_id
1 'polypeptide(L)'
;MQQTAHKVVVIGHRNPDTDSIVSAMAYAALRNALGDRNYVAAHMDHISDQTQRMLDRFGFQPPRTVQNVRTQVEDLDYDTPPALNATVTMDRAWHIMREQKISAIPVINEDGTLYGTLSAGDIATYSMTTIANPRVEAVPLFNLLSVIEGRLLNDSGDLIDTVSGNVVIALPQSCENLLFGDPDNIVICGDQPDMIRRALDIGVSCLILCQTEVDPDLLENAGRTCIITTPYEASRVARLIYQASPISRPCHNEKIVCFHLSDYIDDVREVVLKSRYRCYPVLDENEKVVGTLS
;
A
#
# COMPACT_ATOMS: atom_id res chain seq x y z
N MET A 1 5.58 17.54 8.03
CA MET A 1 7.03 17.27 7.98
C MET A 1 7.57 17.38 9.42
N GLN A 2 7.70 16.25 10.12
CA GLN A 2 8.49 16.21 11.34
C GLN A 2 9.95 16.05 10.87
N GLN A 3 10.72 17.14 10.93
CA GLN A 3 12.17 17.04 10.87
C GLN A 3 12.61 16.21 12.08
N THR A 4 13.02 14.98 11.86
CA THR A 4 13.81 14.21 12.81
C THR A 4 15.09 14.98 13.00
N ALA A 5 15.19 15.67 14.14
CA ALA A 5 16.38 16.44 14.48
C ALA A 5 17.57 15.46 14.56
N HIS A 6 18.45 15.50 13.56
CA HIS A 6 19.64 14.65 13.50
C HIS A 6 20.45 14.75 14.79
N LYS A 7 20.69 13.62 15.44
CA LYS A 7 21.51 13.55 16.64
C LYS A 7 22.98 13.75 16.27
N VAL A 8 23.61 14.75 16.83
CA VAL A 8 25.05 14.98 16.69
C VAL A 8 25.78 14.18 17.76
N VAL A 9 26.48 13.15 17.35
CA VAL A 9 27.25 12.29 18.25
C VAL A 9 28.61 12.94 18.51
N VAL A 10 28.91 13.19 19.79
CA VAL A 10 30.20 13.75 20.24
C VAL A 10 31.02 12.60 20.79
N ILE A 11 32.13 12.30 20.13
CA ILE A 11 33.07 11.25 20.55
C ILE A 11 34.48 11.82 20.67
N GLY A 12 35.25 11.25 21.57
CA GLY A 12 36.68 11.52 21.68
C GLY A 12 37.51 10.57 20.80
N HIS A 13 38.75 10.34 21.18
CA HIS A 13 39.63 9.44 20.40
C HIS A 13 39.32 7.97 20.68
N ARG A 14 39.82 7.10 19.82
CA ARG A 14 39.82 5.65 19.98
C ARG A 14 40.61 5.23 21.22
N ASN A 15 40.20 4.23 21.94
CA ASN A 15 40.71 3.86 23.31
C ASN A 15 40.55 5.04 24.30
N PRO A 16 39.35 5.42 24.65
CA PRO A 16 39.05 6.65 25.38
C PRO A 16 39.62 6.57 26.82
N ASP A 17 40.39 7.58 27.17
CA ASP A 17 40.75 7.84 28.56
C ASP A 17 39.70 8.72 29.25
N THR A 18 39.93 9.02 30.53
CA THR A 18 38.97 9.82 31.32
C THR A 18 38.73 11.20 30.73
N ASP A 19 39.79 11.85 30.19
CA ASP A 19 39.67 13.16 29.57
C ASP A 19 38.83 13.14 28.32
N SER A 20 39.04 12.15 27.47
CA SER A 20 38.27 11.91 26.26
C SER A 20 36.75 11.74 26.54
N ILE A 21 36.40 10.95 27.56
CA ILE A 21 35.01 10.71 27.95
C ILE A 21 34.39 11.99 28.53
N VAL A 22 35.04 12.62 29.48
CA VAL A 22 34.51 13.79 30.16
C VAL A 22 34.39 15.00 29.23
N SER A 23 35.36 15.20 28.35
CA SER A 23 35.31 16.26 27.32
C SER A 23 34.11 16.07 26.37
N ALA A 24 33.85 14.86 25.91
CA ALA A 24 32.70 14.58 25.05
C ALA A 24 31.38 14.87 25.79
N MET A 25 31.27 14.44 27.06
CA MET A 25 30.08 14.69 27.88
C MET A 25 29.88 16.20 28.14
N ALA A 26 30.94 16.91 28.49
CA ALA A 26 30.90 18.35 28.77
C ALA A 26 30.50 19.14 27.50
N TYR A 27 31.07 18.81 26.36
CA TYR A 27 30.76 19.50 25.11
C TYR A 27 29.31 19.25 24.67
N ALA A 28 28.83 18.02 24.76
CA ALA A 28 27.43 17.70 24.42
C ALA A 28 26.46 18.45 25.39
N ALA A 29 26.75 18.49 26.69
CA ALA A 29 25.96 19.21 27.67
C ALA A 29 25.96 20.73 27.41
N LEU A 30 27.11 21.30 27.09
CA LEU A 30 27.25 22.73 26.77
C LEU A 30 26.42 23.10 25.55
N ARG A 31 26.52 22.34 24.44
CA ARG A 31 25.77 22.61 23.20
C ARG A 31 24.26 22.52 23.46
N ASN A 32 23.82 21.50 24.18
CA ASN A 32 22.41 21.34 24.54
C ASN A 32 21.91 22.49 25.42
N ALA A 33 22.73 22.99 26.35
CA ALA A 33 22.40 24.15 27.19
C ALA A 33 22.31 25.46 26.38
N LEU A 34 23.09 25.58 25.30
CA LEU A 34 23.05 26.74 24.40
C LEU A 34 21.86 26.68 23.40
N GLY A 35 21.06 25.63 23.43
CA GLY A 35 19.80 25.55 22.67
C GLY A 35 19.81 24.57 21.50
N ASP A 36 20.93 23.92 21.18
CA ASP A 36 21.04 23.00 20.03
C ASP A 36 20.31 21.66 20.23
N ARG A 37 20.08 21.21 21.46
CA ARG A 37 19.27 20.07 21.97
C ARG A 37 19.48 18.67 21.34
N ASN A 38 20.42 18.49 20.39
CA ASN A 38 20.60 17.25 19.64
C ASN A 38 21.96 16.59 19.84
N TYR A 39 22.77 17.11 20.75
CA TYR A 39 24.11 16.58 21.00
C TYR A 39 24.08 15.46 22.03
N VAL A 40 24.68 14.31 21.68
CA VAL A 40 24.73 13.11 22.52
C VAL A 40 26.19 12.70 22.66
N ALA A 41 26.68 12.61 23.89
CA ALA A 41 28.01 12.07 24.13
C ALA A 41 28.02 10.57 23.91
N ALA A 42 29.12 10.09 23.33
CA ALA A 42 29.34 8.66 23.09
C ALA A 42 30.83 8.34 23.22
N HIS A 43 31.16 7.05 23.26
CA HIS A 43 32.54 6.57 23.24
C HIS A 43 32.66 5.37 22.30
N MET A 44 33.88 5.18 21.75
CA MET A 44 34.28 3.96 21.07
C MET A 44 35.00 3.08 22.08
N ASP A 45 35.13 1.83 21.88
CA ASP A 45 35.86 0.90 22.73
C ASP A 45 35.46 0.89 24.23
N HIS A 46 36.18 0.13 25.06
CA HIS A 46 35.87 -0.08 26.46
C HIS A 46 36.29 1.12 27.35
N ILE A 47 35.41 1.53 28.27
CA ILE A 47 35.75 2.51 29.29
C ILE A 47 36.63 1.85 30.34
N SER A 48 37.73 2.50 30.74
CA SER A 48 38.62 1.98 31.79
C SER A 48 37.92 1.96 33.15
N ASP A 49 38.30 1.00 34.01
CA ASP A 49 37.79 0.92 35.38
C ASP A 49 38.06 2.22 36.20
N GLN A 50 39.12 2.94 35.88
CA GLN A 50 39.44 4.23 36.50
C GLN A 50 38.39 5.28 36.07
N THR A 51 38.05 5.36 34.80
CA THR A 51 37.05 6.27 34.29
C THR A 51 35.68 5.93 34.85
N GLN A 52 35.32 4.64 34.86
CA GLN A 52 34.04 4.20 35.44
C GLN A 52 33.91 4.61 36.92
N ARG A 53 34.92 4.33 37.73
CA ARG A 53 34.92 4.74 39.17
C ARG A 53 34.82 6.26 39.36
N MET A 54 35.39 7.02 38.42
CA MET A 54 35.30 8.48 38.47
C MET A 54 33.88 8.95 38.15
N LEU A 55 33.25 8.42 37.07
CA LEU A 55 31.86 8.72 36.74
C LEU A 55 30.92 8.36 37.90
N ASP A 56 31.06 7.16 38.46
CA ASP A 56 30.25 6.68 39.60
C ASP A 56 30.39 7.60 40.82
N ARG A 57 31.61 8.04 41.12
CA ARG A 57 31.90 8.96 42.27
C ARG A 57 31.17 10.29 42.16
N PHE A 58 30.99 10.78 40.92
CA PHE A 58 30.31 12.06 40.65
C PHE A 58 28.86 11.91 40.24
N GLY A 59 28.33 10.68 40.21
CA GLY A 59 26.93 10.39 39.88
C GLY A 59 26.59 10.53 38.42
N PHE A 60 27.58 10.43 37.51
CA PHE A 60 27.36 10.45 36.06
C PHE A 60 27.22 9.05 35.53
N GLN A 61 26.26 8.87 34.61
CA GLN A 61 26.17 7.64 33.79
C GLN A 61 27.19 7.70 32.67
N PRO A 62 27.83 6.55 32.31
CA PRO A 62 28.71 6.53 31.16
C PRO A 62 27.93 6.85 29.88
N PRO A 63 28.57 7.55 28.92
CA PRO A 63 27.95 7.82 27.64
C PRO A 63 27.73 6.50 26.86
N ARG A 64 26.88 6.53 25.83
CA ARG A 64 26.59 5.33 25.03
C ARG A 64 27.82 4.86 24.25
N THR A 65 27.96 3.56 24.07
CA THR A 65 28.97 2.99 23.18
C THR A 65 28.53 3.13 21.73
N VAL A 66 29.42 3.59 20.85
CA VAL A 66 29.24 3.61 19.39
C VAL A 66 30.28 2.70 18.76
N GLN A 67 29.82 1.63 18.11
CA GLN A 67 30.73 0.65 17.50
C GLN A 67 31.33 1.13 16.18
N ASN A 68 30.56 1.93 15.44
CA ASN A 68 31.02 2.57 14.20
C ASN A 68 30.21 3.85 13.94
N VAL A 69 30.67 4.67 13.00
CA VAL A 69 30.04 5.93 12.56
C VAL A 69 29.58 5.86 11.10
N ARG A 70 29.34 4.65 10.59
CA ARG A 70 28.77 4.49 9.24
C ARG A 70 27.35 5.02 9.24
N THR A 71 27.02 5.77 8.20
CA THR A 71 25.66 6.28 7.98
C THR A 71 24.70 5.12 7.74
N GLN A 72 23.57 5.13 8.44
CA GLN A 72 22.48 4.17 8.29
C GLN A 72 21.29 4.80 7.56
N VAL A 73 20.35 3.98 7.11
CA VAL A 73 19.12 4.46 6.45
C VAL A 73 18.34 5.41 7.35
N GLU A 74 18.32 5.18 8.67
CA GLU A 74 17.65 6.08 9.63
C GLU A 74 18.23 7.51 9.67
N ASP A 75 19.48 7.69 9.22
CA ASP A 75 20.16 8.99 9.16
C ASP A 75 19.81 9.78 7.88
N LEU A 76 19.10 9.19 6.92
CA LEU A 76 18.69 9.83 5.67
C LEU A 76 17.32 10.49 5.78
N ASP A 77 17.12 11.51 4.97
CA ASP A 77 15.78 11.98 4.62
C ASP A 77 15.18 11.02 3.58
N TYR A 78 14.32 10.11 4.02
CA TYR A 78 13.59 9.22 3.13
C TYR A 78 12.14 9.68 2.95
N ASP A 79 11.57 9.34 1.79
CA ASP A 79 10.19 9.68 1.48
C ASP A 79 9.22 8.88 2.37
N THR A 80 8.13 9.52 2.79
CA THR A 80 7.05 8.87 3.53
C THR A 80 5.74 8.89 2.74
N PRO A 81 5.68 8.19 1.58
CA PRO A 81 4.45 8.08 0.83
C PRO A 81 3.41 7.29 1.62
N PRO A 82 2.11 7.49 1.33
CA PRO A 82 1.08 6.68 1.98
C PRO A 82 1.28 5.21 1.60
N ALA A 83 1.45 4.36 2.60
CA ALA A 83 1.36 2.92 2.42
C ALA A 83 -0.13 2.54 2.31
N LEU A 84 -0.48 1.71 1.33
CA LEU A 84 -1.85 1.29 1.09
C LEU A 84 -2.06 -0.18 1.45
N ASN A 85 -3.19 -0.48 2.08
CA ASN A 85 -3.56 -1.86 2.36
C ASN A 85 -3.81 -2.62 1.05
N ALA A 86 -3.43 -3.88 1.00
CA ALA A 86 -3.54 -4.77 -0.15
C ALA A 86 -4.99 -4.93 -0.69
N THR A 87 -5.99 -4.64 0.12
CA THR A 87 -7.43 -4.71 -0.23
C THR A 87 -7.98 -3.45 -0.89
N VAL A 88 -7.22 -2.36 -0.89
CA VAL A 88 -7.62 -1.09 -1.53
C VAL A 88 -7.81 -1.28 -3.03
N THR A 89 -8.78 -0.57 -3.62
CA THR A 89 -9.06 -0.63 -5.06
C THR A 89 -7.94 -0.01 -5.90
N MET A 90 -7.74 -0.53 -7.12
CA MET A 90 -6.81 0.10 -8.07
C MET A 90 -7.19 1.54 -8.39
N ASP A 91 -8.49 1.85 -8.49
CA ASP A 91 -8.98 3.21 -8.68
C ASP A 91 -8.45 4.15 -7.60
N ARG A 92 -8.62 3.78 -6.34
CA ARG A 92 -8.16 4.60 -5.21
C ARG A 92 -6.65 4.76 -5.19
N ALA A 93 -5.92 3.68 -5.43
CA ALA A 93 -4.46 3.72 -5.48
C ALA A 93 -3.96 4.63 -6.61
N TRP A 94 -4.56 4.52 -7.81
CA TRP A 94 -4.24 5.38 -8.94
C TRP A 94 -4.48 6.87 -8.65
N HIS A 95 -5.62 7.21 -8.01
CA HIS A 95 -5.93 8.58 -7.63
C HIS A 95 -4.88 9.14 -6.65
N ILE A 96 -4.50 8.38 -5.62
CA ILE A 96 -3.48 8.79 -4.65
C ILE A 96 -2.12 9.01 -5.35
N MET A 97 -1.69 8.06 -6.19
CA MET A 97 -0.42 8.18 -6.91
C MET A 97 -0.39 9.44 -7.80
N ARG A 98 -1.50 9.73 -8.47
CA ARG A 98 -1.63 10.91 -9.34
C ARG A 98 -1.65 12.23 -8.56
N GLU A 99 -2.42 12.31 -7.48
CA GLU A 99 -2.52 13.50 -6.64
C GLU A 99 -1.18 13.85 -5.99
N GLN A 100 -0.47 12.85 -5.51
CA GLN A 100 0.83 13.02 -4.85
C GLN A 100 2.03 13.01 -5.81
N LYS A 101 1.78 12.77 -7.10
CA LYS A 101 2.82 12.69 -8.16
C LYS A 101 3.90 11.65 -7.88
N ILE A 102 3.53 10.54 -7.27
CA ILE A 102 4.40 9.40 -6.99
C ILE A 102 4.19 8.30 -8.01
N SER A 103 5.25 7.61 -8.40
CA SER A 103 5.23 6.57 -9.43
C SER A 103 5.12 5.14 -8.88
N ALA A 104 5.39 4.97 -7.60
CA ALA A 104 5.27 3.70 -6.90
C ALA A 104 4.97 3.92 -5.42
N ILE A 105 4.28 2.96 -4.80
CA ILE A 105 3.89 2.99 -3.39
C ILE A 105 4.13 1.62 -2.74
N PRO A 106 4.46 1.56 -1.46
CA PRO A 106 4.46 0.32 -0.71
C PRO A 106 3.02 -0.14 -0.44
N VAL A 107 2.81 -1.44 -0.55
CA VAL A 107 1.55 -2.11 -0.21
C VAL A 107 1.76 -2.89 1.07
N ILE A 108 0.83 -2.78 2.01
CA ILE A 108 0.95 -3.36 3.35
C ILE A 108 -0.21 -4.32 3.68
N ASN A 109 0.05 -5.21 4.58
CA ASN A 109 -0.96 -6.02 5.26
C ASN A 109 -1.70 -5.19 6.32
N GLU A 110 -2.73 -5.75 6.93
CA GLU A 110 -3.52 -5.11 7.98
C GLU A 110 -2.69 -4.77 9.23
N ASP A 111 -1.67 -5.54 9.53
CA ASP A 111 -0.73 -5.34 10.65
C ASP A 111 0.37 -4.30 10.36
N GLY A 112 0.41 -3.76 9.14
CA GLY A 112 1.39 -2.77 8.69
C GLY A 112 2.69 -3.35 8.14
N THR A 113 2.83 -4.68 8.08
CA THR A 113 3.98 -5.35 7.46
C THR A 113 3.93 -5.21 5.93
N LEU A 114 5.09 -5.31 5.29
CA LEU A 114 5.20 -5.19 3.85
C LEU A 114 4.51 -6.37 3.14
N TYR A 115 3.53 -6.08 2.28
CA TYR A 115 2.94 -7.04 1.35
C TYR A 115 3.66 -7.03 0.00
N GLY A 116 3.98 -5.84 -0.51
CA GLY A 116 4.59 -5.67 -1.82
C GLY A 116 4.80 -4.22 -2.21
N THR A 117 5.03 -4.00 -3.50
CA THR A 117 5.12 -2.67 -4.10
C THR A 117 4.20 -2.59 -5.31
N LEU A 118 3.57 -1.45 -5.50
CA LEU A 118 2.70 -1.17 -6.64
C LEU A 118 3.24 0.04 -7.40
N SER A 119 3.53 -0.14 -8.69
CA SER A 119 3.90 0.95 -9.57
C SER A 119 2.79 1.30 -10.57
N ALA A 120 2.87 2.48 -11.17
CA ALA A 120 2.00 2.88 -12.28
C ALA A 120 2.12 1.91 -13.47
N GLY A 121 3.31 1.32 -13.68
CA GLY A 121 3.54 0.28 -14.69
C GLY A 121 2.78 -1.00 -14.43
N ASP A 122 2.69 -1.41 -13.16
CA ASP A 122 1.93 -2.61 -12.77
C ASP A 122 0.44 -2.43 -13.02
N ILE A 123 -0.11 -1.27 -12.63
CA ILE A 123 -1.51 -0.90 -12.92
C ILE A 123 -1.78 -0.90 -14.44
N ALA A 124 -0.88 -0.31 -15.23
CA ALA A 124 -1.02 -0.26 -16.67
C ALA A 124 -0.97 -1.67 -17.29
N THR A 125 -0.03 -2.51 -16.86
CA THR A 125 0.10 -3.90 -17.31
C THR A 125 -1.15 -4.70 -16.98
N TYR A 126 -1.64 -4.61 -15.76
CA TYR A 126 -2.87 -5.27 -15.34
C TYR A 126 -4.07 -4.80 -16.18
N SER A 127 -4.20 -3.49 -16.41
CA SER A 127 -5.29 -2.93 -17.21
C SER A 127 -5.25 -3.43 -18.66
N MET A 128 -4.05 -3.59 -19.27
CA MET A 128 -3.92 -4.12 -20.62
C MET A 128 -4.25 -5.62 -20.70
N THR A 129 -3.90 -6.40 -19.69
CA THR A 129 -4.25 -7.83 -19.64
C THR A 129 -5.76 -8.05 -19.49
N THR A 130 -6.45 -7.19 -18.74
CA THR A 130 -7.92 -7.28 -18.59
C THR A 130 -8.68 -6.91 -19.88
N ILE A 131 -8.11 -6.08 -20.76
CA ILE A 131 -8.68 -5.82 -22.08
C ILE A 131 -8.65 -7.10 -22.94
N ALA A 132 -7.57 -7.87 -22.87
CA ALA A 132 -7.41 -9.11 -23.66
C ALA A 132 -8.26 -10.26 -23.09
N ASN A 133 -8.49 -10.29 -21.78
CA ASN A 133 -9.31 -11.29 -21.09
C ASN A 133 -10.29 -10.58 -20.15
N PRO A 134 -11.51 -10.27 -20.59
CA PRO A 134 -12.47 -9.45 -19.85
C PRO A 134 -13.17 -10.23 -18.72
N ARG A 135 -12.40 -10.93 -17.89
CA ARG A 135 -12.89 -11.64 -16.71
C ARG A 135 -12.51 -10.89 -15.44
N VAL A 136 -13.47 -10.76 -14.55
CA VAL A 136 -13.30 -10.27 -13.18
C VAL A 136 -13.23 -11.48 -12.26
N GLU A 137 -12.28 -11.50 -11.34
CA GLU A 137 -12.09 -12.60 -10.39
C GLU A 137 -12.14 -12.10 -8.95
N ALA A 138 -13.03 -12.68 -8.15
CA ALA A 138 -13.17 -12.46 -6.71
C ALA A 138 -12.96 -10.98 -6.27
N VAL A 139 -13.64 -10.06 -6.95
CA VAL A 139 -13.65 -8.65 -6.56
C VAL A 139 -14.60 -8.49 -5.38
N PRO A 140 -14.16 -7.92 -4.25
CA PRO A 140 -15.04 -7.64 -3.13
C PRO A 140 -16.24 -6.79 -3.57
N LEU A 141 -17.45 -7.20 -3.20
CA LEU A 141 -18.67 -6.49 -3.59
C LEU A 141 -18.62 -5.02 -3.15
N PHE A 142 -18.11 -4.77 -1.94
CA PHE A 142 -17.95 -3.41 -1.42
C PHE A 142 -17.05 -2.55 -2.34
N ASN A 143 -15.95 -3.13 -2.85
CA ASN A 143 -15.05 -2.44 -3.77
C ASN A 143 -15.77 -2.08 -5.08
N LEU A 144 -16.55 -3.04 -5.63
CA LEU A 144 -17.33 -2.82 -6.84
C LEU A 144 -18.34 -1.69 -6.64
N LEU A 145 -19.15 -1.77 -5.57
CA LEU A 145 -20.15 -0.74 -5.23
C LEU A 145 -19.49 0.63 -5.06
N SER A 146 -18.34 0.71 -4.40
CA SER A 146 -17.62 1.97 -4.19
C SER A 146 -17.16 2.60 -5.49
N VAL A 147 -16.63 1.82 -6.43
CA VAL A 147 -16.04 2.35 -7.68
C VAL A 147 -17.11 2.77 -8.70
N ILE A 148 -18.24 2.05 -8.76
CA ILE A 148 -19.32 2.37 -9.69
C ILE A 148 -20.43 3.24 -9.08
N GLU A 149 -20.25 3.75 -7.85
CA GLU A 149 -21.32 4.41 -7.07
C GLU A 149 -22.59 3.57 -7.03
N GLY A 150 -22.41 2.26 -6.89
CA GLY A 150 -23.47 1.28 -6.99
C GLY A 150 -24.25 1.12 -5.69
N ARG A 151 -25.52 0.72 -5.82
CA ARG A 151 -26.38 0.30 -4.72
C ARG A 151 -26.89 -1.10 -4.98
N LEU A 152 -26.71 -2.00 -4.01
CA LEU A 152 -27.28 -3.34 -4.04
C LEU A 152 -28.81 -3.23 -3.90
N LEU A 153 -29.56 -3.92 -4.76
CA LEU A 153 -31.03 -3.89 -4.78
C LEU A 153 -31.66 -5.09 -4.10
N ASN A 154 -30.99 -6.23 -4.12
CA ASN A 154 -31.49 -7.44 -3.48
C ASN A 154 -30.52 -7.92 -2.41
N ASP A 155 -31.08 -8.29 -1.27
CA ASP A 155 -30.36 -9.01 -0.24
C ASP A 155 -30.64 -10.51 -0.46
N SER A 156 -29.69 -11.20 -1.09
CA SER A 156 -29.85 -12.63 -1.43
C SER A 156 -29.73 -13.55 -0.20
N GLY A 157 -29.65 -13.00 1.01
CA GLY A 157 -29.58 -13.75 2.27
C GLY A 157 -28.25 -14.49 2.50
N ASP A 158 -27.56 -14.87 1.45
CA ASP A 158 -26.17 -15.32 1.47
C ASP A 158 -25.30 -14.09 1.12
N LEU A 159 -24.53 -13.60 2.07
CA LEU A 159 -23.58 -12.50 1.86
C LEU A 159 -22.69 -12.82 0.65
N ILE A 160 -22.96 -12.14 -0.48
CA ILE A 160 -22.06 -12.20 -1.63
C ILE A 160 -20.86 -11.32 -1.29
N ASP A 161 -19.83 -11.93 -0.74
CA ASP A 161 -18.61 -11.19 -0.36
C ASP A 161 -17.82 -10.73 -1.57
N THR A 162 -17.87 -11.49 -2.68
CA THR A 162 -17.10 -11.24 -3.89
C THR A 162 -17.90 -11.51 -5.15
N VAL A 163 -17.58 -10.75 -6.22
CA VAL A 163 -18.17 -10.92 -7.55
C VAL A 163 -17.08 -11.44 -8.50
N SER A 164 -17.43 -12.47 -9.30
CA SER A 164 -16.58 -13.04 -10.32
C SER A 164 -17.37 -13.27 -11.59
N GLY A 165 -16.73 -13.16 -12.75
CA GLY A 165 -17.38 -13.50 -14.01
C GLY A 165 -16.82 -12.76 -15.22
N ASN A 166 -17.30 -13.15 -16.40
CA ASN A 166 -16.99 -12.45 -17.65
C ASN A 166 -17.88 -11.22 -17.76
N VAL A 167 -17.28 -10.08 -18.08
CA VAL A 167 -18.02 -8.82 -18.22
C VAL A 167 -18.65 -8.74 -19.62
N VAL A 168 -19.96 -8.67 -19.65
CA VAL A 168 -20.75 -8.60 -20.89
C VAL A 168 -21.68 -7.38 -20.86
N ILE A 169 -21.61 -6.53 -21.89
CA ILE A 169 -22.58 -5.46 -22.09
C ILE A 169 -23.76 -6.01 -22.86
N ALA A 170 -24.95 -5.92 -22.28
CA ALA A 170 -26.18 -6.34 -22.92
C ALA A 170 -26.54 -5.37 -24.06
N LEU A 171 -26.51 -5.87 -25.29
CA LEU A 171 -27.00 -5.18 -26.47
C LEU A 171 -28.22 -5.93 -27.02
N PRO A 172 -29.13 -5.28 -27.74
CA PRO A 172 -30.34 -5.93 -28.28
C PRO A 172 -30.05 -7.23 -29.08
N GLN A 173 -28.89 -7.27 -29.77
CA GLN A 173 -28.44 -8.46 -30.52
C GLN A 173 -27.68 -9.49 -29.67
N SER A 174 -27.37 -9.19 -28.42
CA SER A 174 -26.61 -10.11 -27.54
C SER A 174 -27.41 -11.35 -27.15
N CYS A 175 -28.74 -11.31 -27.31
CA CYS A 175 -29.63 -12.45 -27.04
C CYS A 175 -29.32 -13.68 -27.91
N GLU A 176 -28.72 -13.48 -29.07
CA GLU A 176 -28.31 -14.53 -30.00
C GLU A 176 -26.90 -15.05 -29.73
N ASN A 177 -26.17 -14.38 -28.85
CA ASN A 177 -24.78 -14.72 -28.54
C ASN A 177 -24.70 -15.76 -27.42
N LEU A 178 -24.01 -16.87 -27.67
CA LEU A 178 -23.74 -17.94 -26.70
C LEU A 178 -23.08 -17.44 -25.42
N LEU A 179 -22.26 -16.39 -25.53
CA LEU A 179 -21.57 -15.78 -24.36
C LEU A 179 -22.53 -15.14 -23.37
N PHE A 180 -23.71 -14.68 -23.81
CA PHE A 180 -24.71 -14.09 -22.90
C PHE A 180 -25.39 -15.14 -22.00
N GLY A 181 -25.43 -16.39 -22.42
CA GLY A 181 -26.09 -17.50 -21.75
C GLY A 181 -25.31 -18.15 -20.61
N ASP A 182 -24.15 -17.62 -20.23
CA ASP A 182 -23.32 -18.18 -19.18
C ASP A 182 -23.71 -17.62 -17.80
N PRO A 183 -24.08 -18.47 -16.81
CA PRO A 183 -24.37 -18.04 -15.46
C PRO A 183 -23.21 -17.32 -14.75
N ASP A 184 -21.99 -17.58 -15.18
CA ASP A 184 -20.79 -16.91 -14.64
C ASP A 184 -20.64 -15.47 -15.14
N ASN A 185 -21.57 -14.94 -15.96
CA ASN A 185 -21.45 -13.59 -16.48
C ASN A 185 -21.79 -12.51 -15.44
N ILE A 186 -21.09 -11.39 -15.57
CA ILE A 186 -21.46 -10.08 -15.03
C ILE A 186 -22.07 -9.29 -16.17
N VAL A 187 -23.38 -9.10 -16.14
CA VAL A 187 -24.12 -8.43 -17.21
C VAL A 187 -24.31 -6.96 -16.87
N ILE A 188 -23.85 -6.08 -17.75
CA ILE A 188 -24.08 -4.64 -17.66
C ILE A 188 -25.21 -4.29 -18.63
N CYS A 189 -26.31 -3.75 -18.09
CA CYS A 189 -27.53 -3.47 -18.86
C CYS A 189 -28.04 -2.07 -18.56
N GLY A 190 -28.65 -1.42 -19.57
CA GLY A 190 -29.46 -0.21 -19.41
C GLY A 190 -30.94 -0.55 -19.28
N ASP A 191 -31.81 0.41 -19.66
CA ASP A 191 -33.26 0.25 -19.65
C ASP A 191 -33.74 -0.67 -20.78
N GLN A 192 -33.59 -1.96 -20.58
CA GLN A 192 -33.97 -3.03 -21.53
C GLN A 192 -34.66 -4.17 -20.77
N PRO A 193 -35.97 -4.10 -20.54
CA PRO A 193 -36.69 -5.08 -19.69
C PRO A 193 -36.53 -6.54 -20.14
N ASP A 194 -36.48 -6.80 -21.45
CA ASP A 194 -36.34 -8.15 -21.99
C ASP A 194 -34.95 -8.73 -21.70
N MET A 195 -33.91 -7.89 -21.74
CA MET A 195 -32.56 -8.31 -21.41
C MET A 195 -32.37 -8.54 -19.92
N ILE A 196 -33.02 -7.71 -19.09
CA ILE A 196 -33.04 -7.86 -17.65
C ILE A 196 -33.69 -9.19 -17.27
N ARG A 197 -34.91 -9.47 -17.78
CA ARG A 197 -35.60 -10.75 -17.53
C ARG A 197 -34.75 -11.93 -17.95
N ARG A 198 -34.17 -11.88 -19.14
CA ARG A 198 -33.35 -12.97 -19.65
C ARG A 198 -32.10 -13.20 -18.78
N ALA A 199 -31.42 -12.16 -18.31
CA ALA A 199 -30.29 -12.28 -17.41
C ALA A 199 -30.71 -12.95 -16.08
N LEU A 200 -31.87 -12.60 -15.55
CA LEU A 200 -32.43 -13.21 -14.33
C LEU A 200 -32.82 -14.67 -14.57
N ASP A 201 -33.45 -15.01 -15.71
CA ASP A 201 -33.83 -16.37 -16.07
C ASP A 201 -32.61 -17.31 -16.20
N ILE A 202 -31.49 -16.78 -16.70
CA ILE A 202 -30.22 -17.50 -16.79
C ILE A 202 -29.58 -17.65 -15.41
N GLY A 203 -29.84 -16.73 -14.49
CA GLY A 203 -29.22 -16.69 -13.15
C GLY A 203 -27.76 -16.25 -13.23
N VAL A 204 -27.50 -15.14 -13.93
CA VAL A 204 -26.13 -14.59 -14.05
C VAL A 204 -25.54 -14.24 -12.68
N SER A 205 -24.22 -14.27 -12.57
CA SER A 205 -23.51 -13.99 -11.31
C SER A 205 -23.83 -12.59 -10.76
N CYS A 206 -23.83 -11.58 -11.63
CA CYS A 206 -24.16 -10.21 -11.26
C CYS A 206 -24.84 -9.49 -12.42
N LEU A 207 -25.87 -8.70 -12.09
CA LEU A 207 -26.57 -7.81 -13.04
C LEU A 207 -26.39 -6.38 -12.60
N ILE A 208 -25.74 -5.56 -13.42
CA ILE A 208 -25.49 -4.14 -13.15
C ILE A 208 -26.40 -3.31 -14.04
N LEU A 209 -27.32 -2.57 -13.42
CA LEU A 209 -28.34 -1.75 -14.06
C LEU A 209 -27.86 -0.29 -14.09
N CYS A 210 -27.67 0.20 -15.29
CA CYS A 210 -27.11 1.53 -15.55
C CYS A 210 -28.23 2.54 -15.80
N GLN A 211 -28.33 3.59 -14.95
CA GLN A 211 -29.30 4.69 -15.09
C GLN A 211 -30.78 4.21 -15.25
N THR A 212 -31.11 3.11 -14.62
CA THR A 212 -32.41 2.47 -14.76
C THR A 212 -33.07 2.29 -13.39
N GLU A 213 -34.35 2.64 -13.31
CA GLU A 213 -35.21 2.26 -12.19
C GLU A 213 -35.69 0.83 -12.40
N VAL A 214 -35.71 0.03 -11.37
CA VAL A 214 -36.08 -1.39 -11.42
C VAL A 214 -37.50 -1.56 -10.94
N ASP A 215 -38.31 -2.27 -11.73
CA ASP A 215 -39.61 -2.73 -11.30
C ASP A 215 -39.45 -3.70 -10.12
N PRO A 216 -40.07 -3.45 -8.94
CA PRO A 216 -39.99 -4.34 -7.81
C PRO A 216 -40.33 -5.81 -8.12
N ASP A 217 -41.25 -6.04 -9.05
CA ASP A 217 -41.68 -7.38 -9.45
C ASP A 217 -40.51 -8.18 -10.09
N LEU A 218 -39.55 -7.52 -10.70
CA LEU A 218 -38.35 -8.16 -11.25
C LEU A 218 -37.39 -8.63 -10.15
N LEU A 219 -37.37 -7.96 -9.00
CA LEU A 219 -36.50 -8.32 -7.87
C LEU A 219 -36.95 -9.63 -7.18
N GLU A 220 -38.26 -9.91 -7.18
CA GLU A 220 -38.81 -11.16 -6.59
C GLU A 220 -38.27 -12.40 -7.30
N ASN A 221 -37.90 -12.28 -8.58
CA ASN A 221 -37.38 -13.39 -9.40
C ASN A 221 -35.85 -13.41 -9.51
N ALA A 222 -35.15 -12.61 -8.71
CA ALA A 222 -33.70 -12.44 -8.78
C ALA A 222 -32.89 -13.71 -8.46
N GLY A 223 -33.47 -14.66 -7.70
CA GLY A 223 -32.78 -15.88 -7.30
C GLY A 223 -31.47 -15.56 -6.55
N ARG A 224 -30.34 -16.09 -7.08
CA ARG A 224 -29.00 -15.83 -6.54
C ARG A 224 -28.24 -14.70 -7.26
N THR A 225 -28.83 -14.09 -8.28
CA THR A 225 -28.18 -13.02 -9.03
C THR A 225 -27.98 -11.79 -8.15
N CYS A 226 -26.76 -11.29 -8.04
CA CYS A 226 -26.46 -10.01 -7.39
C CYS A 226 -26.96 -8.87 -8.29
N ILE A 227 -27.91 -8.05 -7.83
CA ILE A 227 -28.45 -6.94 -8.62
C ILE A 227 -27.96 -5.60 -8.06
N ILE A 228 -27.25 -4.86 -8.88
CA ILE A 228 -26.67 -3.55 -8.54
C ILE A 228 -27.26 -2.49 -9.47
N THR A 229 -27.67 -1.35 -8.94
CA THR A 229 -27.96 -0.17 -9.73
C THR A 229 -26.85 0.86 -9.60
N THR A 230 -26.60 1.63 -10.68
CA THR A 230 -25.56 2.68 -10.72
C THR A 230 -26.05 3.89 -11.53
N PRO A 231 -25.66 5.13 -11.15
CA PRO A 231 -25.95 6.32 -11.91
C PRO A 231 -25.11 6.44 -13.21
N TYR A 232 -24.13 5.53 -13.40
CA TYR A 232 -23.21 5.60 -14.53
C TYR A 232 -23.76 4.90 -15.77
N GLU A 233 -23.27 5.34 -16.95
CA GLU A 233 -23.52 4.69 -18.22
C GLU A 233 -22.80 3.34 -18.32
N ALA A 234 -23.36 2.40 -19.09
CA ALA A 234 -22.80 1.06 -19.28
C ALA A 234 -21.34 1.07 -19.77
N SER A 235 -21.01 1.99 -20.68
CA SER A 235 -19.66 2.17 -21.20
C SER A 235 -18.65 2.60 -20.13
N ARG A 236 -19.09 3.40 -19.14
CA ARG A 236 -18.28 3.82 -18.01
C ARG A 236 -18.10 2.69 -17.01
N VAL A 237 -19.18 1.98 -16.68
CA VAL A 237 -19.15 0.82 -15.79
C VAL A 237 -18.22 -0.26 -16.32
N ALA A 238 -18.29 -0.59 -17.61
CA ALA A 238 -17.43 -1.58 -18.25
C ALA A 238 -15.94 -1.27 -18.15
N ARG A 239 -15.57 0.01 -18.02
CA ARG A 239 -14.18 0.43 -17.77
C ARG A 239 -13.82 0.41 -16.30
N LEU A 240 -14.73 0.82 -15.42
CA LEU A 240 -14.49 0.96 -13.99
C LEU A 240 -14.48 -0.38 -13.25
N ILE A 241 -15.20 -1.37 -13.73
CA ILE A 241 -15.36 -2.67 -13.04
C ILE A 241 -14.01 -3.33 -12.75
N TYR A 242 -13.04 -3.23 -13.65
CA TYR A 242 -11.69 -3.77 -13.45
C TYR A 242 -10.89 -2.98 -12.43
N GLN A 243 -11.19 -1.70 -12.27
CA GLN A 243 -10.53 -0.82 -11.30
C GLN A 243 -11.01 -1.06 -9.86
N ALA A 244 -12.11 -1.80 -9.69
CA ALA A 244 -12.59 -2.29 -8.40
C ALA A 244 -11.74 -3.43 -7.82
N SER A 245 -10.89 -4.04 -8.64
CA SER A 245 -9.96 -5.09 -8.18
C SER A 245 -9.02 -4.55 -7.12
N PRO A 246 -8.73 -5.35 -6.07
CA PRO A 246 -7.79 -4.96 -5.03
C PRO A 246 -6.37 -4.85 -5.60
N ILE A 247 -5.58 -3.94 -5.05
CA ILE A 247 -4.19 -3.69 -5.49
C ILE A 247 -3.27 -4.88 -5.27
N SER A 248 -3.65 -5.83 -4.44
CA SER A 248 -2.93 -7.11 -4.29
C SER A 248 -2.78 -7.88 -5.61
N ARG A 249 -3.67 -7.64 -6.59
CA ARG A 249 -3.64 -8.32 -7.89
C ARG A 249 -2.49 -7.86 -8.79
N PRO A 250 -2.36 -6.56 -9.10
CA PRO A 250 -1.24 -6.04 -9.88
C PRO A 250 0.05 -5.87 -9.07
N CYS A 251 0.00 -5.96 -7.73
CA CYS A 251 1.12 -5.72 -6.85
C CYS A 251 2.26 -6.72 -7.09
N HIS A 252 3.48 -6.22 -7.15
CA HIS A 252 4.67 -7.04 -7.15
C HIS A 252 5.02 -7.44 -5.72
N ASN A 253 4.91 -8.74 -5.41
CA ASN A 253 5.13 -9.28 -4.06
C ASN A 253 6.21 -10.39 -4.00
N GLU A 254 6.86 -10.70 -5.13
CA GLU A 254 7.95 -11.66 -5.19
C GLU A 254 9.30 -10.92 -5.23
N LYS A 255 10.26 -11.38 -4.39
CA LYS A 255 11.64 -10.88 -4.36
C LYS A 255 11.74 -9.35 -4.22
N ILE A 256 10.94 -8.78 -3.33
CA ILE A 256 10.96 -7.34 -3.06
C ILE A 256 12.32 -6.99 -2.44
N VAL A 257 12.96 -5.97 -3.00
CA VAL A 257 14.14 -5.35 -2.38
C VAL A 257 13.64 -4.28 -1.43
N CYS A 258 13.87 -4.46 -0.14
CA CYS A 258 13.57 -3.51 0.92
C CYS A 258 14.81 -3.30 1.80
N PHE A 259 14.82 -2.26 2.59
CA PHE A 259 15.91 -1.92 3.50
C PHE A 259 15.37 -1.67 4.90
N HIS A 260 16.20 -1.93 5.91
CA HIS A 260 15.89 -1.63 7.29
C HIS A 260 16.52 -0.29 7.70
N LEU A 261 15.93 0.37 8.69
CA LEU A 261 16.49 1.61 9.25
C LEU A 261 17.95 1.45 9.69
N SER A 262 18.32 0.26 10.15
CA SER A 262 19.68 -0.08 10.61
C SER A 262 20.67 -0.43 9.50
N ASP A 263 20.25 -0.53 8.23
CA ASP A 263 21.14 -0.88 7.12
C ASP A 263 22.12 0.25 6.83
N TYR A 264 23.35 -0.12 6.47
CA TYR A 264 24.38 0.86 6.13
C TYR A 264 24.22 1.34 4.68
N ILE A 265 24.39 2.64 4.47
CA ILE A 265 24.19 3.27 3.16
C ILE A 265 25.13 2.71 2.09
N ASP A 266 26.37 2.35 2.45
CA ASP A 266 27.31 1.75 1.50
C ASP A 266 26.75 0.45 0.93
N ASP A 267 26.15 -0.40 1.79
CA ASP A 267 25.59 -1.68 1.40
C ASP A 267 24.28 -1.48 0.59
N VAL A 268 23.43 -0.55 1.02
CA VAL A 268 22.21 -0.12 0.30
C VAL A 268 22.56 0.34 -1.11
N ARG A 269 23.58 1.20 -1.26
CA ARG A 269 24.03 1.73 -2.54
C ARG A 269 24.43 0.63 -3.52
N GLU A 270 25.15 -0.40 -3.04
CA GLU A 270 25.52 -1.54 -3.89
C GLU A 270 24.30 -2.28 -4.43
N VAL A 271 23.28 -2.47 -3.62
CA VAL A 271 22.04 -3.16 -4.01
C VAL A 271 21.25 -2.32 -5.00
N VAL A 272 21.07 -1.02 -4.72
CA VAL A 272 20.35 -0.09 -5.59
C VAL A 272 21.01 0.00 -6.98
N LEU A 273 22.34 0.07 -7.06
CA LEU A 273 23.05 0.12 -8.35
C LEU A 273 22.89 -1.15 -9.19
N LYS A 274 22.66 -2.30 -8.57
CA LYS A 274 22.47 -3.60 -9.25
C LYS A 274 21.01 -3.86 -9.60
N SER A 275 20.07 -3.16 -8.97
CA SER A 275 18.63 -3.35 -9.16
C SER A 275 18.05 -2.30 -10.12
N ARG A 276 16.84 -2.61 -10.63
CA ARG A 276 16.12 -1.72 -11.57
C ARG A 276 14.84 -1.14 -10.95
N TYR A 277 14.66 -1.31 -9.64
CA TYR A 277 13.49 -0.80 -8.95
C TYR A 277 13.59 0.72 -8.77
N ARG A 278 12.44 1.39 -8.69
CA ARG A 278 12.35 2.85 -8.50
C ARG A 278 11.85 3.23 -7.10
N CYS A 279 11.52 2.24 -6.30
CA CYS A 279 10.98 2.43 -4.96
C CYS A 279 11.42 1.24 -4.12
N TYR A 280 12.08 1.54 -3.02
CA TYR A 280 12.57 0.56 -2.06
C TYR A 280 11.91 0.83 -0.73
N PRO A 281 11.00 -0.03 -0.25
CA PRO A 281 10.41 0.12 1.07
C PRO A 281 11.48 0.12 2.17
N VAL A 282 11.29 1.00 3.14
CA VAL A 282 12.08 1.06 4.36
C VAL A 282 11.26 0.50 5.51
N LEU A 283 11.85 -0.42 6.26
CA LEU A 283 11.21 -1.16 7.34
C LEU A 283 11.83 -0.79 8.70
N ASP A 284 11.00 -0.83 9.73
CA ASP A 284 11.46 -0.73 11.12
C ASP A 284 11.87 -2.10 11.69
N GLU A 285 12.24 -2.14 12.97
CA GLU A 285 12.61 -3.36 13.71
C GLU A 285 11.45 -4.38 13.81
N ASN A 286 10.21 -3.97 13.58
CA ASN A 286 9.01 -4.80 13.61
C ASN A 286 8.52 -5.19 12.21
N GLU A 287 9.37 -5.06 11.18
CA GLU A 287 9.03 -5.33 9.77
C GLU A 287 7.91 -4.44 9.21
N LYS A 288 7.61 -3.30 9.85
CA LYS A 288 6.60 -2.36 9.38
C LYS A 288 7.21 -1.33 8.45
N VAL A 289 6.45 -0.97 7.43
CA VAL A 289 6.85 0.05 6.46
C VAL A 289 6.81 1.43 7.09
N VAL A 290 7.95 2.10 7.15
CA VAL A 290 8.10 3.47 7.67
C VAL A 290 8.34 4.52 6.60
N GLY A 291 8.75 4.10 5.40
CA GLY A 291 9.00 5.00 4.28
C GLY A 291 9.52 4.28 3.05
N THR A 292 10.09 5.05 2.13
CA THR A 292 10.70 4.55 0.89
C THR A 292 11.97 5.32 0.53
N LEU A 293 12.92 4.64 -0.08
CA LEU A 293 14.02 5.24 -0.83
C LEU A 293 13.69 5.21 -2.33
N SER A 294 14.00 6.29 -3.05
CA SER A 294 13.70 6.45 -4.48
C SER A 294 14.92 6.93 -5.28
#